data_b1af08c6b70fbd5e7787ca6412ce5128
#
_entry.id   b1af08c6b70fbd5e7787ca6412ce5128
#
_cell.length_a   1.000
_cell.length_b   1.000
_cell.length_c   1.000
_cell.angle_alpha   90.00
_cell.angle_beta   90.00
_cell.angle_gamma   90.00
#
_symmetry.space_group_name_H-M   'P 1'
#
loop_
_entity.id
_entity.type
_entity.pdbx_description
1 polymer ?
#
loop_
_entity_poly.entity_id
_entity_poly.type
_entity_poly.pdbx_seq_one_letter_code
_entity_poly.pdbx_strand_id
1 'polypeptide(L)'
;QYTTYSLNKTTKKPDYDPDSAATGTAWATGFKSYDGAISVDVNGVPQKSLLEEAKAKGLRTGNVSTAELQDATPAVQAAHVSSRSCYGPIATLATCPEAALENGGLGSITEQLIDTRADVTLGGGAKTFDEGATAGQYQGKTLKQQAFERGYQIVNDAAGLAGVKRANQNQPLLGLFASGNLPVRWVGPEALDR
;
A
#
# COMPACT_ATOMS: atom_id res chain seq x y z
N GLN A 1 25.06 1.35 10.15
CA GLN A 1 24.57 -0.02 10.26
C GLN A 1 23.62 -0.14 11.44
N TYR A 2 22.48 -0.77 11.26
CA TYR A 2 21.51 -1.04 12.33
C TYR A 2 21.03 -2.49 12.19
N THR A 3 20.63 -3.09 13.32
CA THR A 3 20.05 -4.42 13.36
C THR A 3 18.53 -4.33 13.22
N THR A 4 17.97 -5.23 12.45
CA THR A 4 16.52 -5.41 12.34
C THR A 4 16.09 -6.71 12.99
N TYR A 5 14.89 -6.72 13.54
CA TYR A 5 14.23 -7.92 14.03
C TYR A 5 12.71 -7.71 14.00
N SER A 6 11.98 -8.78 13.84
CA SER A 6 10.55 -8.85 14.09
C SER A 6 10.26 -9.37 15.48
N LEU A 7 9.00 -9.45 15.84
CA LEU A 7 8.55 -10.10 17.07
C LEU A 7 7.77 -11.37 16.72
N ASN A 8 8.08 -12.45 17.39
CA ASN A 8 7.22 -13.62 17.29
C ASN A 8 5.81 -13.26 17.79
N LYS A 9 4.80 -13.49 16.97
CA LYS A 9 3.42 -13.06 17.25
C LYS A 9 2.86 -13.61 18.56
N THR A 10 3.25 -14.83 18.95
CA THR A 10 2.77 -15.52 20.15
C THR A 10 3.62 -15.19 21.38
N THR A 11 4.94 -15.39 21.26
CA THR A 11 5.84 -15.26 22.41
C THR A 11 6.29 -13.84 22.69
N LYS A 12 6.09 -12.92 21.73
CA LYS A 12 6.55 -11.52 21.75
C LYS A 12 8.07 -11.37 21.85
N LYS A 13 8.83 -12.45 21.68
CA LYS A 13 10.30 -12.42 21.70
C LYS A 13 10.84 -11.96 20.34
N PRO A 14 12.04 -11.36 20.29
CA PRO A 14 12.71 -11.03 19.04
C PRO A 14 12.90 -12.24 18.13
N ASP A 15 12.63 -12.02 16.85
CA ASP A 15 12.96 -12.93 15.74
C ASP A 15 13.92 -12.19 14.82
N TYR A 16 15.09 -12.75 14.58
CA TYR A 16 16.17 -12.09 13.85
C TYR A 16 16.18 -12.41 12.36
N ASP A 17 15.13 -13.06 11.86
CA ASP A 17 14.90 -13.29 10.42
C ASP A 17 13.60 -12.57 9.95
N PRO A 18 13.53 -11.21 10.08
CA PRO A 18 12.33 -10.45 9.80
C PRO A 18 12.06 -10.33 8.31
N ASP A 19 10.78 -10.40 7.93
CA ASP A 19 10.35 -10.10 6.57
C ASP A 19 10.27 -8.58 6.29
N SER A 20 9.97 -8.22 5.03
CA SER A 20 9.83 -6.83 4.61
C SER A 20 8.61 -6.13 5.23
N ALA A 21 7.58 -6.86 5.63
CA ALA A 21 6.42 -6.28 6.29
C ALA A 21 6.75 -5.82 7.72
N ALA A 22 7.36 -6.69 8.53
CA ALA A 22 7.77 -6.36 9.89
C ALA A 22 8.84 -5.25 9.93
N THR A 23 9.85 -5.33 9.05
CA THR A 23 10.88 -4.28 8.96
C THR A 23 10.31 -2.97 8.43
N GLY A 24 9.43 -3.03 7.42
CA GLY A 24 8.71 -1.88 6.88
C GLY A 24 7.86 -1.21 7.95
N THR A 25 7.07 -1.98 8.68
CA THR A 25 6.26 -1.48 9.81
C THR A 25 7.12 -0.74 10.84
N ALA A 26 8.29 -1.31 11.19
CA ALA A 26 9.15 -0.69 12.18
C ALA A 26 9.67 0.69 11.75
N TRP A 27 10.12 0.87 10.52
CA TRP A 27 10.61 2.18 10.07
C TRP A 27 9.48 3.15 9.69
N ALA A 28 8.32 2.65 9.27
CA ALA A 28 7.18 3.49 8.93
C ALA A 28 6.46 4.05 10.16
N THR A 29 6.40 3.28 11.25
CA THR A 29 5.58 3.61 12.44
C THR A 29 6.40 3.80 13.73
N GLY A 30 7.64 3.31 13.77
CA GLY A 30 8.43 3.24 14.99
C GLY A 30 8.13 2.03 15.90
N PHE A 31 7.17 1.19 15.52
CA PHE A 31 6.76 0.01 16.29
C PHE A 31 7.31 -1.29 15.70
N LYS A 32 7.77 -2.17 16.56
CA LYS A 32 8.11 -3.55 16.17
C LYS A 32 6.85 -4.39 16.05
N SER A 33 6.81 -5.25 15.04
CA SER A 33 5.69 -6.13 14.77
C SER A 33 6.15 -7.52 14.35
N TYR A 34 5.23 -8.39 14.01
CA TYR A 34 5.49 -9.76 13.56
C TYR A 34 5.56 -9.82 12.03
N ASP A 35 6.13 -10.89 11.49
CA ASP A 35 6.26 -11.12 10.06
C ASP A 35 4.89 -11.14 9.37
N GLY A 36 4.80 -10.44 8.26
CA GLY A 36 3.56 -10.24 7.52
C GLY A 36 2.70 -9.07 7.99
N ALA A 37 2.95 -8.47 9.13
CA ALA A 37 2.17 -7.34 9.64
C ALA A 37 2.42 -6.05 8.85
N ILE A 38 1.37 -5.37 8.45
CA ILE A 38 1.42 -4.06 7.76
C ILE A 38 0.92 -2.98 8.73
N SER A 39 1.83 -2.19 9.26
CA SER A 39 1.60 -1.05 10.16
C SER A 39 0.58 -1.29 11.28
N VAL A 40 0.59 -2.51 11.80
CA VAL A 40 -0.02 -2.89 13.07
C VAL A 40 1.06 -3.33 14.04
N ASP A 41 0.86 -3.12 15.34
CA ASP A 41 1.79 -3.62 16.36
C ASP A 41 1.68 -5.14 16.54
N VAL A 42 2.46 -5.69 17.46
CA VAL A 42 2.50 -7.13 17.75
C VAL A 42 1.16 -7.68 18.28
N ASN A 43 0.23 -6.83 18.68
CA ASN A 43 -1.12 -7.18 19.13
C ASN A 43 -2.17 -6.97 18.04
N GLY A 44 -1.75 -6.49 16.85
CA GLY A 44 -2.65 -6.21 15.73
C GLY A 44 -3.30 -4.82 15.78
N VAL A 45 -2.84 -3.94 16.65
CA VAL A 45 -3.38 -2.57 16.77
C VAL A 45 -2.75 -1.68 15.70
N PRO A 46 -3.55 -0.98 14.86
CA PRO A 46 -3.06 -0.03 13.85
C PRO A 46 -2.16 1.04 14.46
N GLN A 47 -1.00 1.28 13.81
CA GLN A 47 -0.03 2.28 14.21
C GLN A 47 0.18 3.27 13.06
N LYS A 48 -0.05 4.55 13.32
CA LYS A 48 0.09 5.59 12.28
C LYS A 48 1.50 5.60 11.69
N SER A 49 1.53 5.65 10.37
CA SER A 49 2.78 5.77 9.61
C SER A 49 3.30 7.21 9.58
N LEU A 50 4.59 7.38 9.30
CA LEU A 50 5.19 8.69 9.06
C LEU A 50 4.51 9.45 7.91
N LEU A 51 4.03 8.74 6.88
CA LEU A 51 3.30 9.35 5.77
C LEU A 51 1.97 9.93 6.24
N GLU A 52 1.22 9.20 7.04
CA GLU A 52 -0.05 9.67 7.59
C GLU A 52 0.16 10.85 8.56
N GLU A 53 1.19 10.80 9.40
CA GLU A 53 1.55 11.92 10.29
C GLU A 53 1.99 13.17 9.52
N ALA A 54 2.80 13.02 8.46
CA ALA A 54 3.21 14.11 7.59
C ALA A 54 1.99 14.74 6.90
N LYS A 55 1.10 13.89 6.38
CA LYS A 55 -0.14 14.33 5.74
C LYS A 55 -1.07 15.08 6.72
N ALA A 56 -1.24 14.58 7.94
CA ALA A 56 -2.03 15.25 8.98
C ALA A 56 -1.49 16.63 9.32
N LYS A 57 -0.19 16.88 9.13
CA LYS A 57 0.45 18.19 9.30
C LYS A 57 0.43 19.06 8.03
N GLY A 58 -0.27 18.63 6.98
CA GLY A 58 -0.37 19.36 5.72
C GLY A 58 0.89 19.32 4.86
N LEU A 59 1.85 18.43 5.16
CA LEU A 59 3.05 18.24 4.36
C LEU A 59 2.73 17.47 3.07
N ARG A 60 3.59 17.65 2.06
CA ARG A 60 3.51 16.87 0.82
C ARG A 60 3.99 15.46 1.07
N THR A 61 3.27 14.49 0.50
CA THR A 61 3.53 13.08 0.71
C THR A 61 3.62 12.32 -0.61
N GLY A 62 4.49 11.32 -0.65
CA GLY A 62 4.64 10.46 -1.82
C GLY A 62 5.04 9.05 -1.42
N ASN A 63 4.50 8.08 -2.17
CA ASN A 63 4.82 6.67 -2.04
C ASN A 63 5.16 6.13 -3.44
N VAL A 64 6.44 5.82 -3.68
CA VAL A 64 6.95 5.41 -4.98
C VAL A 64 7.74 4.13 -4.85
N SER A 65 7.36 3.11 -5.63
CA SER A 65 8.00 1.80 -5.61
C SER A 65 8.06 1.19 -7.00
N THR A 66 9.00 0.27 -7.22
CA THR A 66 9.01 -0.63 -8.38
C THR A 66 8.22 -1.91 -8.14
N ALA A 67 7.79 -2.15 -6.90
CA ALA A 67 6.91 -3.26 -6.54
C ALA A 67 5.42 -2.94 -6.83
N GLU A 68 4.57 -3.94 -6.67
CA GLU A 68 3.13 -3.71 -6.52
C GLU A 68 2.89 -2.76 -5.35
N LEU A 69 2.03 -1.77 -5.50
CA LEU A 69 1.73 -0.81 -4.42
C LEU A 69 1.14 -1.47 -3.18
N GLN A 70 0.60 -2.67 -3.34
CA GLN A 70 0.06 -3.51 -2.28
C GLN A 70 1.13 -4.35 -1.57
N ASP A 71 2.34 -4.46 -2.15
CA ASP A 71 3.42 -5.21 -1.49
C ASP A 71 3.88 -4.51 -0.21
N ALA A 72 4.50 -5.26 0.67
CA ALA A 72 4.76 -4.86 2.06
C ALA A 72 5.42 -3.49 2.19
N THR A 73 6.49 -3.23 1.44
CA THR A 73 7.29 -2.01 1.59
C THR A 73 6.51 -0.72 1.25
N PRO A 74 5.76 -0.61 0.15
CA PRO A 74 4.90 0.54 -0.06
C PRO A 74 3.63 0.53 0.80
N ALA A 75 3.06 -0.65 1.10
CA ALA A 75 1.82 -0.77 1.87
C ALA A 75 1.93 -0.22 3.30
N VAL A 76 3.07 -0.42 3.98
CA VAL A 76 3.27 0.05 5.38
C VAL A 76 3.18 1.57 5.53
N GLN A 77 3.23 2.32 4.43
CA GLN A 77 3.08 3.78 4.48
C GLN A 77 1.62 4.23 4.62
N ALA A 78 0.66 3.37 4.27
CA ALA A 78 -0.71 3.83 4.03
C ALA A 78 -1.80 2.83 4.45
N ALA A 79 -1.43 1.64 4.94
CA ALA A 79 -2.40 0.60 5.27
C ALA A 79 -2.07 -0.09 6.61
N HIS A 80 -3.10 -0.66 7.23
CA HIS A 80 -3.04 -1.33 8.53
C HIS A 80 -3.80 -2.64 8.45
N VAL A 81 -3.09 -3.74 8.21
CA VAL A 81 -3.69 -5.09 8.14
C VAL A 81 -2.79 -6.12 8.82
N SER A 82 -3.41 -7.19 9.31
CA SER A 82 -2.72 -8.26 10.04
C SER A 82 -1.85 -9.15 9.14
N SER A 83 -2.02 -9.07 7.82
CA SER A 83 -1.23 -9.85 6.85
C SER A 83 -0.97 -9.06 5.58
N ARG A 84 0.28 -9.09 5.12
CA ARG A 84 0.73 -8.52 3.84
C ARG A 84 0.01 -9.10 2.61
N SER A 85 -0.66 -10.23 2.75
CA SER A 85 -1.41 -10.86 1.66
C SER A 85 -2.79 -10.24 1.41
N CYS A 86 -3.24 -9.28 2.22
CA CYS A 86 -4.55 -8.65 2.12
C CYS A 86 -4.56 -7.49 1.11
N TYR A 87 -4.18 -7.78 -0.15
CA TYR A 87 -3.97 -6.81 -1.21
C TYR A 87 -5.25 -6.08 -1.61
N GLY A 88 -6.27 -6.81 -1.99
CA GLY A 88 -7.58 -6.31 -2.43
C GLY A 88 -8.72 -6.89 -1.61
N PRO A 89 -9.97 -6.48 -1.86
CA PRO A 89 -11.13 -6.90 -1.08
C PRO A 89 -11.30 -8.41 -0.97
N ILE A 90 -11.11 -9.15 -2.08
CA ILE A 90 -11.28 -10.61 -2.11
C ILE A 90 -10.27 -11.30 -1.19
N ALA A 91 -8.98 -10.95 -1.31
CA ALA A 91 -7.92 -11.52 -0.48
C ALA A 91 -8.09 -11.12 0.99
N THR A 92 -8.56 -9.92 1.25
CA THR A 92 -8.77 -9.40 2.60
C THR A 92 -9.88 -10.15 3.31
N LEU A 93 -11.02 -10.36 2.67
CA LEU A 93 -12.11 -11.13 3.26
C LEU A 93 -11.68 -12.57 3.63
N ALA A 94 -10.81 -13.16 2.82
CA ALA A 94 -10.31 -14.52 3.04
C ALA A 94 -9.20 -14.62 4.11
N THR A 95 -8.31 -13.61 4.20
CA THR A 95 -7.08 -13.70 4.98
C THR A 95 -7.04 -12.78 6.20
N CYS A 96 -7.65 -11.60 6.09
CA CYS A 96 -7.75 -10.59 7.16
C CYS A 96 -9.23 -10.18 7.36
N PRO A 97 -10.13 -11.10 7.69
CA PRO A 97 -11.58 -10.80 7.74
C PRO A 97 -11.90 -9.64 8.69
N GLU A 98 -11.09 -9.43 9.73
CA GLU A 98 -11.23 -8.30 10.66
C GLU A 98 -10.97 -6.94 9.99
N ALA A 99 -10.19 -6.92 8.90
CA ALA A 99 -9.93 -5.71 8.13
C ALA A 99 -10.95 -5.47 7.01
N ALA A 100 -11.71 -6.48 6.63
CA ALA A 100 -12.68 -6.38 5.53
C ALA A 100 -13.78 -5.35 5.83
N LEU A 101 -14.14 -4.53 4.84
CA LEU A 101 -15.19 -3.51 4.97
C LEU A 101 -16.53 -4.12 5.35
N GLU A 102 -16.85 -5.32 4.88
CA GLU A 102 -18.06 -6.08 5.22
C GLU A 102 -18.19 -6.35 6.72
N ASN A 103 -17.08 -6.46 7.41
CA ASN A 103 -17.00 -6.73 8.83
C ASN A 103 -16.74 -5.46 9.67
N GLY A 104 -16.80 -4.28 9.03
CA GLY A 104 -16.58 -2.98 9.70
C GLY A 104 -15.09 -2.63 9.89
N GLY A 105 -14.19 -3.31 9.19
CA GLY A 105 -12.75 -3.02 9.18
C GLY A 105 -12.39 -1.83 8.28
N LEU A 106 -11.10 -1.55 8.15
CA LEU A 106 -10.55 -0.45 7.37
C LEU A 106 -10.46 -0.74 5.86
N GLY A 107 -10.76 -1.95 5.44
CA GLY A 107 -10.62 -2.42 4.05
C GLY A 107 -9.26 -3.05 3.77
N SER A 108 -9.10 -3.48 2.53
CA SER A 108 -7.87 -4.03 1.98
C SER A 108 -6.73 -2.99 1.93
N ILE A 109 -5.51 -3.46 1.69
CA ILE A 109 -4.36 -2.56 1.45
C ILE A 109 -4.69 -1.54 0.36
N THR A 110 -5.30 -1.96 -0.76
CA THR A 110 -5.62 -1.05 -1.87
C THR A 110 -6.68 -0.02 -1.49
N GLU A 111 -7.72 -0.42 -0.77
CA GLU A 111 -8.74 0.52 -0.27
C GLU A 111 -8.13 1.55 0.66
N GLN A 112 -7.30 1.13 1.60
CA GLN A 112 -6.62 2.02 2.53
C GLN A 112 -5.60 2.93 1.83
N LEU A 113 -4.88 2.46 0.78
CA LEU A 113 -4.05 3.32 -0.07
C LEU A 113 -4.85 4.47 -0.69
N ILE A 114 -6.04 4.16 -1.22
CA ILE A 114 -6.94 5.17 -1.78
C ILE A 114 -7.44 6.12 -0.69
N ASP A 115 -7.73 5.62 0.50
CA ASP A 115 -8.22 6.42 1.63
C ASP A 115 -7.15 7.35 2.20
N THR A 116 -5.91 6.89 2.29
CA THR A 116 -4.78 7.67 2.80
C THR A 116 -4.46 8.87 1.91
N ARG A 117 -4.72 8.81 0.59
CA ARG A 117 -4.58 9.94 -0.34
C ARG A 117 -3.23 10.63 -0.26
N ALA A 118 -2.12 9.92 -0.36
CA ALA A 118 -0.82 10.55 -0.59
C ALA A 118 -0.90 11.44 -1.85
N ASP A 119 -0.18 12.58 -1.87
CA ASP A 119 -0.19 13.47 -3.04
C ASP A 119 0.27 12.74 -4.31
N VAL A 120 1.22 11.80 -4.15
CA VAL A 120 1.76 10.98 -5.25
C VAL A 120 1.86 9.53 -4.80
N THR A 121 1.30 8.60 -5.59
CA THR A 121 1.42 7.16 -5.38
C THR A 121 1.76 6.51 -6.73
N LEU A 122 2.97 5.98 -6.89
CA LEU A 122 3.47 5.45 -8.17
C LEU A 122 4.04 4.05 -7.96
N GLY A 123 3.59 3.07 -8.78
CA GLY A 123 4.11 1.71 -8.70
C GLY A 123 3.46 0.75 -9.67
N GLY A 124 3.59 -0.54 -9.37
CA GLY A 124 2.88 -1.62 -10.02
C GLY A 124 1.59 -2.02 -9.29
N GLY A 125 1.03 -3.19 -9.61
CA GLY A 125 -0.14 -3.74 -8.93
C GLY A 125 -1.48 -3.30 -9.50
N ALA A 126 -1.52 -2.86 -10.78
CA ALA A 126 -2.73 -2.41 -11.46
C ALA A 126 -3.86 -3.45 -11.42
N LYS A 127 -3.53 -4.75 -11.47
CA LYS A 127 -4.51 -5.84 -11.43
C LYS A 127 -5.44 -5.80 -10.20
N THR A 128 -4.90 -5.42 -9.04
CA THR A 128 -5.69 -5.35 -7.80
C THR A 128 -6.63 -4.15 -7.81
N PHE A 129 -6.27 -3.06 -8.49
CA PHE A 129 -7.18 -1.92 -8.66
C PHE A 129 -8.37 -2.22 -9.59
N ASP A 130 -8.33 -3.32 -10.34
CA ASP A 130 -9.46 -3.79 -11.16
C ASP A 130 -10.44 -4.68 -10.37
N GLU A 131 -10.11 -5.05 -9.11
CA GLU A 131 -11.06 -5.73 -8.22
C GLU A 131 -12.21 -4.79 -7.84
N GLY A 132 -13.41 -5.38 -7.65
CA GLY A 132 -14.59 -4.67 -7.19
C GLY A 132 -14.61 -4.47 -5.68
N ALA A 133 -14.99 -3.30 -5.22
CA ALA A 133 -15.32 -3.07 -3.83
C ALA A 133 -16.54 -3.91 -3.44
N THR A 134 -16.43 -4.67 -2.37
CA THR A 134 -17.43 -5.64 -1.92
C THR A 134 -18.42 -5.06 -0.92
N ALA A 135 -18.06 -3.93 -0.30
CA ALA A 135 -18.92 -3.22 0.65
C ALA A 135 -18.67 -1.70 0.63
N GLY A 136 -19.41 -0.97 1.45
CA GLY A 136 -19.28 0.47 1.63
C GLY A 136 -19.86 1.30 0.49
N GLN A 137 -19.49 2.60 0.47
CA GLN A 137 -20.03 3.59 -0.47
C GLN A 137 -19.76 3.25 -1.94
N TYR A 138 -18.67 2.52 -2.22
CA TYR A 138 -18.23 2.19 -3.58
C TYR A 138 -18.51 0.74 -3.97
N GLN A 139 -19.38 0.05 -3.24
CA GLN A 139 -19.76 -1.33 -3.54
C GLN A 139 -20.17 -1.51 -5.01
N GLY A 140 -19.60 -2.53 -5.66
CA GLY A 140 -19.85 -2.84 -7.07
C GLY A 140 -19.02 -2.04 -8.08
N LYS A 141 -18.23 -1.05 -7.64
CA LYS A 141 -17.27 -0.34 -8.48
C LYS A 141 -15.88 -0.94 -8.32
N THR A 142 -15.06 -0.88 -9.36
CA THR A 142 -13.65 -1.25 -9.20
C THR A 142 -12.93 -0.23 -8.31
N LEU A 143 -11.84 -0.65 -7.65
CA LEU A 143 -11.03 0.25 -6.83
C LEU A 143 -10.43 1.37 -7.68
N LYS A 144 -10.15 1.11 -8.96
CA LYS A 144 -9.73 2.13 -9.92
C LYS A 144 -10.83 3.17 -10.19
N GLN A 145 -12.09 2.72 -10.36
CA GLN A 145 -13.24 3.63 -10.48
C GLN A 145 -13.45 4.44 -9.21
N GLN A 146 -13.31 3.80 -8.03
CA GLN A 146 -13.34 4.50 -6.75
C GLN A 146 -12.29 5.60 -6.67
N ALA A 147 -11.03 5.30 -7.02
CA ALA A 147 -9.96 6.30 -7.03
C ALA A 147 -10.30 7.46 -7.98
N PHE A 148 -10.78 7.17 -9.20
CA PHE A 148 -11.17 8.19 -10.17
C PHE A 148 -12.29 9.11 -9.64
N GLU A 149 -13.36 8.55 -9.09
CA GLU A 149 -14.48 9.32 -8.52
C GLU A 149 -14.05 10.16 -7.31
N ARG A 150 -13.00 9.75 -6.61
CA ARG A 150 -12.39 10.51 -5.52
C ARG A 150 -11.38 11.56 -5.99
N GLY A 151 -11.29 11.80 -7.31
CA GLY A 151 -10.49 12.86 -7.90
C GLY A 151 -9.02 12.55 -8.10
N TYR A 152 -8.62 11.28 -8.08
CA TYR A 152 -7.27 10.88 -8.47
C TYR A 152 -7.04 11.09 -9.97
N GLN A 153 -5.88 11.64 -10.30
CA GLN A 153 -5.32 11.60 -11.65
C GLN A 153 -4.69 10.22 -11.83
N ILE A 154 -5.17 9.41 -12.76
CA ILE A 154 -4.66 8.04 -12.97
C ILE A 154 -3.85 8.02 -14.25
N VAL A 155 -2.60 7.54 -14.17
CA VAL A 155 -1.68 7.42 -15.31
C VAL A 155 -1.10 5.99 -15.34
N ASN A 156 -0.81 5.49 -16.57
CA ASN A 156 -0.37 4.11 -16.75
C ASN A 156 1.00 4.02 -17.48
N ASP A 157 1.53 5.15 -17.95
CA ASP A 157 2.76 5.19 -18.73
C ASP A 157 3.54 6.49 -18.51
N ALA A 158 4.73 6.55 -19.10
CA ALA A 158 5.62 7.70 -18.99
C ALA A 158 5.03 8.97 -19.62
N ALA A 159 4.28 8.85 -20.71
CA ALA A 159 3.69 10.00 -21.40
C ALA A 159 2.58 10.63 -20.54
N GLY A 160 1.71 9.79 -19.97
CA GLY A 160 0.69 10.22 -19.01
C GLY A 160 1.31 10.90 -17.80
N LEU A 161 2.39 10.30 -17.24
CA LEU A 161 3.10 10.89 -16.09
C LEU A 161 3.72 12.26 -16.46
N ALA A 162 4.36 12.37 -17.62
CA ALA A 162 4.96 13.65 -18.08
C ALA A 162 3.91 14.75 -18.29
N GLY A 163 2.66 14.39 -18.58
CA GLY A 163 1.54 15.32 -18.73
C GLY A 163 1.02 15.90 -17.40
N VAL A 164 1.36 15.30 -16.26
CA VAL A 164 0.88 15.75 -14.96
C VAL A 164 1.62 17.00 -14.50
N LYS A 165 0.91 18.11 -14.42
CA LYS A 165 1.50 19.41 -14.01
C LYS A 165 1.55 19.58 -12.49
N ARG A 166 0.66 18.94 -11.76
CA ARG A 166 0.50 19.10 -10.32
C ARG A 166 -0.17 17.88 -9.69
N ALA A 167 0.33 17.49 -8.53
CA ALA A 167 -0.33 16.53 -7.65
C ALA A 167 -0.44 17.12 -6.24
N ASN A 168 -1.56 16.92 -5.58
CA ASN A 168 -1.82 17.40 -4.22
C ASN A 168 -3.02 16.65 -3.63
N GLN A 169 -3.38 16.91 -2.39
CA GLN A 169 -4.48 16.22 -1.70
C GLN A 169 -5.86 16.39 -2.37
N ASN A 170 -6.09 17.47 -3.13
CA ASN A 170 -7.33 17.66 -3.86
C ASN A 170 -7.35 16.88 -5.17
N GLN A 171 -6.18 16.75 -5.81
CA GLN A 171 -5.95 16.01 -7.04
C GLN A 171 -4.71 15.12 -6.87
N PRO A 172 -4.81 14.03 -6.10
CA PRO A 172 -3.68 13.13 -5.94
C PRO A 172 -3.39 12.37 -7.22
N LEU A 173 -2.15 11.95 -7.38
CA LEU A 173 -1.67 11.19 -8.53
C LEU A 173 -1.55 9.72 -8.18
N LEU A 174 -2.15 8.84 -8.99
CA LEU A 174 -2.00 7.40 -8.95
C LEU A 174 -1.40 6.91 -10.26
N GLY A 175 -0.16 6.44 -10.24
CA GLY A 175 0.51 5.84 -11.39
C GLY A 175 0.58 4.32 -11.26
N LEU A 176 -0.03 3.61 -12.20
CA LEU A 176 -0.15 2.15 -12.25
C LEU A 176 0.57 1.64 -13.51
N PHE A 177 1.88 1.40 -13.41
CA PHE A 177 2.75 1.18 -14.57
C PHE A 177 2.94 -0.29 -14.96
N ALA A 178 2.43 -1.23 -14.16
CA ALA A 178 2.46 -2.66 -14.45
C ALA A 178 1.28 -3.37 -13.76
N SER A 179 0.85 -4.50 -14.31
CA SER A 179 -0.18 -5.35 -13.72
C SER A 179 0.27 -5.91 -12.34
N GLY A 180 1.50 -6.38 -12.25
CA GLY A 180 2.20 -6.79 -11.04
C GLY A 180 3.37 -5.86 -10.71
N ASN A 181 4.52 -6.40 -10.33
CA ASN A 181 5.75 -5.63 -10.14
C ASN A 181 6.24 -5.04 -11.48
N LEU A 182 6.92 -3.89 -11.41
CA LEU A 182 7.65 -3.38 -12.56
C LEU A 182 8.80 -4.34 -12.93
N PRO A 183 9.28 -4.32 -14.19
CA PRO A 183 10.48 -5.08 -14.56
C PRO A 183 11.64 -4.80 -13.61
N VAL A 184 12.38 -5.84 -13.24
CA VAL A 184 13.42 -5.82 -12.20
C VAL A 184 14.49 -4.77 -12.44
N ARG A 185 14.82 -4.49 -13.70
CA ARG A 185 15.81 -3.50 -14.08
C ARG A 185 15.64 -3.08 -15.52
N TRP A 186 15.62 -1.80 -15.75
CA TRP A 186 15.88 -1.27 -17.08
C TRP A 186 17.38 -1.00 -17.21
N VAL A 187 18.04 -1.68 -18.15
CA VAL A 187 19.49 -1.53 -18.44
C VAL A 187 19.74 -0.96 -19.84
N GLY A 188 18.73 -0.34 -20.44
CA GLY A 188 18.75 0.18 -21.80
C GLY A 188 17.81 -0.58 -22.73
N PRO A 189 17.72 -0.19 -24.00
CA PRO A 189 16.80 -0.82 -24.97
C PRO A 189 16.93 -2.34 -25.05
N GLU A 190 18.13 -2.87 -24.89
CA GLU A 190 18.43 -4.30 -24.96
C GLU A 190 17.86 -5.11 -23.78
N ALA A 191 17.44 -4.45 -22.72
CA ALA A 191 16.86 -5.13 -21.56
C ALA A 191 15.39 -5.50 -21.72
N LEU A 192 14.72 -4.94 -22.71
CA LEU A 192 13.32 -5.24 -23.03
C LEU A 192 13.13 -6.56 -23.76
N ASP A 193 14.23 -7.15 -24.26
CA ASP A 193 14.24 -8.41 -25.02
C ASP A 193 14.56 -9.65 -24.16
N ARG A 194 14.49 -9.55 -22.83
CA ARG A 194 14.81 -10.66 -21.92
C ARG A 194 13.62 -11.11 -21.09
#